data_761053fdb8b14908347d1896fc0571d7
#
_entry.id   761053fdb8b14908347d1896fc0571d7
#
_cell.length_a   1.000
_cell.length_b   1.000
_cell.length_c   1.000
_cell.angle_alpha   90.00
_cell.angle_beta   90.00
_cell.angle_gamma   90.00
#
_symmetry.space_group_name_H-M   'P 1'
#
loop_
_entity.id
_entity.type
_entity.pdbx_description
1 polymer ?
#
loop_
_entity_poly.entity_id
_entity_poly.type
_entity_poly.pdbx_seq_one_letter_code
_entity_poly.pdbx_strand_id
1 'polypeptide(L)'
;MSTIPTIQACACCGSRDFLETKVLWKALVDEWQLSASETQYIDRQQGLACRQCCSNLRSMALAHAICCCYNYKGTLKQFVDEGKARHLRVLEVNEAGGLTRFLSKLPGHTIDHYPHLDMMRMPYADATYDLIVHSDTLEHVKHPITALSECYRVLAPRGFCAFTVPIIVDRLTRSRAGLPLSYHNNPDERGGELVVQTEYGCDAWKHLVLAGFQECRLIATEFPSALALVGVRSE
;
A
#
# COMPACT_ATOMS: atom_id res chain seq x y z
N MET A 1 15.61 -13.71 -19.48
CA MET A 1 14.99 -12.97 -18.39
C MET A 1 14.43 -13.99 -17.40
N SER A 2 14.85 -14.00 -16.16
CA SER A 2 14.26 -14.88 -15.12
C SER A 2 12.83 -14.43 -14.88
N THR A 3 11.85 -15.27 -15.19
CA THR A 3 10.45 -14.98 -14.91
C THR A 3 10.24 -15.01 -13.40
N ILE A 4 9.83 -13.90 -12.81
CA ILE A 4 9.41 -13.88 -11.41
C ILE A 4 8.20 -14.80 -11.29
N PRO A 5 8.19 -15.69 -10.27
CA PRO A 5 7.12 -16.68 -10.16
C PRO A 5 5.76 -16.00 -9.97
N THR A 6 4.77 -16.46 -10.70
CA THR A 6 3.35 -16.13 -10.44
C THR A 6 2.95 -16.61 -9.05
N ILE A 7 2.11 -15.84 -8.36
CA ILE A 7 1.60 -16.25 -7.04
C ILE A 7 0.91 -17.61 -7.13
N GLN A 8 1.21 -18.47 -6.19
CA GLN A 8 0.59 -19.82 -6.08
C GLN A 8 -0.56 -19.84 -5.09
N ALA A 9 -0.57 -18.89 -4.14
CA ALA A 9 -1.58 -18.77 -3.11
C ALA A 9 -1.69 -17.31 -2.63
N CYS A 10 -2.88 -16.93 -2.20
CA CYS A 10 -3.19 -15.61 -1.66
C CYS A 10 -2.45 -15.38 -0.33
N ALA A 11 -1.58 -14.38 -0.25
CA ALA A 11 -0.86 -14.03 0.96
C ALA A 11 -1.79 -13.54 2.10
N CYS A 12 -3.02 -13.12 1.76
CA CYS A 12 -3.99 -12.73 2.77
C CYS A 12 -4.65 -13.94 3.44
N CYS A 13 -5.15 -14.94 2.67
CA CYS A 13 -5.99 -16.03 3.20
C CYS A 13 -5.54 -17.45 2.85
N GLY A 14 -4.57 -17.62 1.95
CA GLY A 14 -4.05 -18.93 1.54
C GLY A 14 -4.81 -19.61 0.38
N SER A 15 -5.91 -19.05 -0.11
CA SER A 15 -6.65 -19.58 -1.26
C SER A 15 -5.77 -19.61 -2.52
N ARG A 16 -6.06 -20.60 -3.40
CA ARG A 16 -5.44 -20.71 -4.73
C ARG A 16 -6.41 -20.38 -5.86
N ASP A 17 -7.59 -19.89 -5.54
CA ASP A 17 -8.63 -19.55 -6.50
C ASP A 17 -8.61 -18.03 -6.76
N PHE A 18 -8.33 -17.67 -8.00
CA PHE A 18 -8.17 -16.29 -8.43
C PHE A 18 -9.09 -15.95 -9.60
N LEU A 19 -9.44 -14.68 -9.69
CA LEU A 19 -10.11 -14.07 -10.82
C LEU A 19 -9.22 -12.94 -11.33
N GLU A 20 -9.08 -12.83 -12.64
CA GLU A 20 -8.39 -11.71 -13.27
C GLU A 20 -9.36 -10.94 -14.16
N THR A 21 -9.43 -9.62 -13.95
CA THR A 21 -10.28 -8.71 -14.73
C THR A 21 -9.45 -7.53 -15.21
N LYS A 22 -9.81 -6.94 -16.35
CA LYS A 22 -9.24 -5.65 -16.77
C LYS A 22 -9.89 -4.53 -15.99
N VAL A 23 -9.08 -3.63 -15.45
CA VAL A 23 -9.54 -2.50 -14.63
C VAL A 23 -9.20 -1.15 -15.25
N LEU A 24 -8.16 -1.08 -16.11
CA LEU A 24 -7.78 0.16 -16.79
C LEU A 24 -8.69 0.42 -17.99
N TRP A 25 -9.17 1.65 -18.08
CA TRP A 25 -9.93 2.12 -19.24
C TRP A 25 -9.05 2.97 -20.17
N LYS A 26 -9.42 2.99 -21.45
CA LYS A 26 -8.60 3.59 -22.49
C LYS A 26 -8.22 5.05 -22.20
N ALA A 27 -9.15 5.86 -21.72
CA ALA A 27 -8.86 7.27 -21.45
C ALA A 27 -7.76 7.46 -20.38
N LEU A 28 -7.71 6.61 -19.34
CA LEU A 28 -6.66 6.66 -18.33
C LEU A 28 -5.31 6.20 -18.90
N VAL A 29 -5.31 5.14 -19.71
CA VAL A 29 -4.11 4.66 -20.41
C VAL A 29 -3.52 5.76 -21.31
N ASP A 30 -4.37 6.47 -22.05
CA ASP A 30 -3.96 7.57 -22.93
C ASP A 30 -3.47 8.78 -22.12
N GLU A 31 -4.19 9.17 -21.04
CA GLU A 31 -3.82 10.29 -20.15
C GLU A 31 -2.44 10.07 -19.52
N TRP A 32 -2.19 8.88 -19.02
CA TRP A 32 -0.94 8.53 -18.35
C TRP A 32 0.12 8.06 -19.33
N GLN A 33 -0.19 8.00 -20.63
CA GLN A 33 0.71 7.54 -21.70
C GLN A 33 1.36 6.20 -21.33
N LEU A 34 0.55 5.26 -20.88
CA LEU A 34 1.03 3.93 -20.47
C LEU A 34 1.41 3.12 -21.70
N SER A 35 2.61 2.55 -21.68
CA SER A 35 3.00 1.54 -22.64
C SER A 35 2.18 0.25 -22.49
N ALA A 36 2.24 -0.63 -23.46
CA ALA A 36 1.53 -1.92 -23.37
C ALA A 36 1.98 -2.76 -22.18
N SER A 37 3.28 -2.76 -21.85
CA SER A 37 3.83 -3.46 -20.70
C SER A 37 3.37 -2.84 -19.38
N GLU A 38 3.38 -1.50 -19.25
CA GLU A 38 2.89 -0.79 -18.07
C GLU A 38 1.40 -1.06 -17.85
N THR A 39 0.59 -0.97 -18.92
CA THR A 39 -0.84 -1.30 -18.87
C THR A 39 -1.07 -2.73 -18.37
N GLN A 40 -0.31 -3.70 -18.86
CA GLN A 40 -0.47 -5.10 -18.48
C GLN A 40 -0.20 -5.34 -16.99
N TYR A 41 0.91 -4.84 -16.46
CA TYR A 41 1.22 -5.12 -15.05
C TYR A 41 0.39 -4.28 -14.07
N ILE A 42 -0.07 -3.08 -14.46
CA ILE A 42 -0.99 -2.28 -13.64
C ILE A 42 -2.39 -2.92 -13.64
N ASP A 43 -2.88 -3.38 -14.79
CA ASP A 43 -4.13 -4.15 -14.84
C ASP A 43 -4.07 -5.38 -13.92
N ARG A 44 -2.97 -6.13 -13.99
CA ARG A 44 -2.78 -7.31 -13.15
C ARG A 44 -2.71 -6.96 -11.66
N GLN A 45 -2.04 -5.86 -11.30
CA GLN A 45 -1.93 -5.39 -9.91
C GLN A 45 -3.29 -5.18 -9.25
N GLN A 46 -4.21 -4.59 -10.00
CA GLN A 46 -5.55 -4.23 -9.52
C GLN A 46 -6.56 -5.34 -9.79
N GLY A 47 -6.48 -5.96 -10.97
CA GLY A 47 -7.51 -6.85 -11.49
C GLY A 47 -7.34 -8.32 -11.10
N LEU A 48 -6.14 -8.76 -10.70
CA LEU A 48 -5.98 -10.11 -10.14
C LEU A 48 -6.44 -10.11 -8.69
N ALA A 49 -7.54 -10.78 -8.40
CA ALA A 49 -8.14 -10.86 -7.07
C ALA A 49 -8.37 -12.29 -6.62
N CYS A 50 -8.21 -12.54 -5.33
CA CYS A 50 -8.57 -13.80 -4.69
C CYS A 50 -10.10 -13.93 -4.62
N ARG A 51 -10.67 -15.04 -5.15
CA ARG A 51 -12.13 -15.27 -5.10
C ARG A 51 -12.66 -15.47 -3.68
N GLN A 52 -11.82 -15.93 -2.75
CA GLN A 52 -12.25 -16.21 -1.37
C GLN A 52 -12.27 -14.95 -0.49
N CYS A 53 -11.25 -14.09 -0.57
CA CYS A 53 -11.16 -12.93 0.33
C CYS A 53 -11.24 -11.59 -0.40
N CYS A 54 -11.40 -11.59 -1.73
CA CYS A 54 -11.51 -10.41 -2.59
C CYS A 54 -10.28 -9.48 -2.56
N SER A 55 -9.18 -9.88 -1.91
CA SER A 55 -7.93 -9.10 -1.92
C SER A 55 -7.31 -9.16 -3.32
N ASN A 56 -6.97 -8.00 -3.88
CA ASN A 56 -6.23 -7.93 -5.13
C ASN A 56 -4.73 -8.20 -4.91
N LEU A 57 -3.97 -8.25 -6.00
CA LEU A 57 -2.54 -8.57 -5.93
C LEU A 57 -1.75 -7.54 -5.12
N ARG A 58 -2.13 -6.26 -5.14
CA ARG A 58 -1.55 -5.21 -4.31
C ARG A 58 -1.78 -5.46 -2.83
N SER A 59 -3.01 -5.77 -2.44
CA SER A 59 -3.34 -6.16 -1.06
C SER A 59 -2.57 -7.40 -0.62
N MET A 60 -2.35 -8.37 -1.53
CA MET A 60 -1.53 -9.55 -1.22
C MET A 60 -0.06 -9.20 -1.00
N ALA A 61 0.50 -8.26 -1.79
CA ALA A 61 1.86 -7.77 -1.56
C ALA A 61 2.00 -7.07 -0.20
N LEU A 62 1.02 -6.26 0.17
CA LEU A 62 1.00 -5.59 1.48
C LEU A 62 0.88 -6.59 2.63
N ALA A 63 0.01 -7.60 2.51
CA ALA A 63 -0.12 -8.69 3.49
C ALA A 63 1.19 -9.46 3.67
N HIS A 64 1.87 -9.77 2.56
CA HIS A 64 3.18 -10.42 2.57
C HIS A 64 4.23 -9.53 3.26
N ALA A 65 4.26 -8.24 2.94
CA ALA A 65 5.18 -7.28 3.55
C ALA A 65 4.98 -7.20 5.08
N ILE A 66 3.73 -7.15 5.56
CA ILE A 66 3.42 -7.18 6.99
C ILE A 66 3.96 -8.46 7.64
N CYS A 67 3.71 -9.64 7.05
CA CYS A 67 4.24 -10.88 7.58
C CYS A 67 5.78 -10.88 7.62
N CYS A 68 6.45 -10.34 6.59
CA CYS A 68 7.91 -10.21 6.56
C CYS A 68 8.45 -9.30 7.67
N CYS A 69 7.74 -8.21 8.03
CA CYS A 69 8.14 -7.32 9.12
C CYS A 69 8.30 -8.07 10.45
N TYR A 70 7.46 -9.06 10.69
CA TYR A 70 7.44 -9.85 11.92
C TYR A 70 8.06 -11.25 11.77
N ASN A 71 8.83 -11.49 10.69
CA ASN A 71 9.46 -12.79 10.38
C ASN A 71 8.48 -13.96 10.40
N TYR A 72 7.22 -13.72 10.05
CA TYR A 72 6.18 -14.73 10.05
C TYR A 72 6.08 -15.44 8.69
N LYS A 73 6.15 -16.78 8.71
CA LYS A 73 6.06 -17.63 7.52
C LYS A 73 4.64 -18.16 7.38
N GLY A 74 3.73 -17.37 6.83
CA GLY A 74 2.34 -17.76 6.64
C GLY A 74 1.53 -16.63 6.01
N THR A 75 0.21 -16.77 6.03
CA THR A 75 -0.70 -15.73 5.54
C THR A 75 -1.02 -14.71 6.62
N LEU A 76 -1.47 -13.52 6.22
CA LEU A 76 -1.94 -12.51 7.17
C LEU A 76 -3.07 -13.04 8.06
N LYS A 77 -3.98 -13.83 7.47
CA LYS A 77 -5.05 -14.51 8.24
C LYS A 77 -4.49 -15.37 9.37
N GLN A 78 -3.50 -16.22 9.06
CA GLN A 78 -2.86 -17.07 10.07
C GLN A 78 -2.12 -16.25 11.13
N PHE A 79 -1.38 -15.21 10.71
CA PHE A 79 -0.66 -14.30 11.62
C PHE A 79 -1.59 -13.69 12.67
N VAL A 80 -2.80 -13.30 12.25
CA VAL A 80 -3.83 -12.73 13.12
C VAL A 80 -4.51 -13.83 13.96
N ASP A 81 -4.99 -14.91 13.32
CA ASP A 81 -5.79 -15.96 13.99
C ASP A 81 -4.95 -16.76 15.01
N GLU A 82 -3.66 -16.97 14.78
CA GLU A 82 -2.74 -17.62 15.72
C GLU A 82 -2.33 -16.72 16.91
N GLY A 83 -2.83 -15.49 16.95
CA GLY A 83 -2.56 -14.55 18.01
C GLY A 83 -1.15 -13.95 18.04
N LYS A 84 -0.35 -14.15 16.99
CA LYS A 84 1.01 -13.61 16.89
C LYS A 84 1.05 -12.09 16.87
N ALA A 85 -0.02 -11.46 16.37
CA ALA A 85 -0.17 -10.01 16.27
C ALA A 85 -1.00 -9.37 17.40
N ARG A 86 -1.46 -10.15 18.41
CA ARG A 86 -2.42 -9.65 19.44
C ARG A 86 -1.90 -8.49 20.28
N HIS A 87 -0.59 -8.37 20.43
CA HIS A 87 0.05 -7.30 21.18
C HIS A 87 0.29 -6.02 20.38
N LEU A 88 0.10 -6.06 19.07
CA LEU A 88 0.39 -4.94 18.18
C LEU A 88 -0.68 -3.86 18.27
N ARG A 89 -0.24 -2.62 18.36
CA ARG A 89 -1.05 -1.42 18.17
C ARG A 89 -0.94 -1.06 16.70
N VAL A 90 -2.03 -1.22 15.97
CA VAL A 90 -2.07 -1.06 14.51
C VAL A 90 -2.92 0.14 14.14
N LEU A 91 -2.36 1.08 13.40
CA LEU A 91 -3.12 2.14 12.74
C LEU A 91 -3.29 1.77 11.26
N GLU A 92 -4.53 1.63 10.85
CA GLU A 92 -4.92 1.53 9.45
C GLU A 92 -5.44 2.90 9.00
N VAL A 93 -4.75 3.51 8.03
CA VAL A 93 -5.13 4.82 7.47
C VAL A 93 -5.95 4.58 6.23
N ASN A 94 -7.19 5.00 6.24
CA ASN A 94 -8.22 4.59 5.30
C ASN A 94 -8.33 3.05 5.27
N GLU A 95 -9.01 2.49 4.29
CA GLU A 95 -9.02 1.04 4.13
C GLU A 95 -7.77 0.59 3.39
N ALA A 96 -6.95 -0.25 4.00
CA ALA A 96 -5.77 -0.82 3.37
C ALA A 96 -6.15 -1.96 2.40
N GLY A 97 -7.01 -1.64 1.44
CA GLY A 97 -7.54 -2.58 0.47
C GLY A 97 -8.26 -3.77 1.14
N GLY A 98 -7.95 -5.01 0.73
CA GLY A 98 -8.58 -6.20 1.30
C GLY A 98 -8.11 -6.60 2.71
N LEU A 99 -7.26 -5.81 3.39
CA LEU A 99 -6.63 -6.19 4.66
C LEU A 99 -7.48 -5.88 5.89
N THR A 100 -8.33 -4.85 5.85
CA THR A 100 -9.19 -4.40 6.96
C THR A 100 -9.94 -5.56 7.62
N ARG A 101 -10.49 -6.49 6.84
CA ARG A 101 -11.22 -7.67 7.32
C ARG A 101 -10.39 -8.62 8.20
N PHE A 102 -9.06 -8.57 8.10
CA PHE A 102 -8.13 -9.34 8.91
C PHE A 102 -7.64 -8.51 10.08
N LEU A 103 -7.20 -7.27 9.83
CA LEU A 103 -6.62 -6.37 10.82
C LEU A 103 -7.63 -5.98 11.89
N SER A 104 -8.92 -5.80 11.54
CA SER A 104 -9.99 -5.48 12.47
C SER A 104 -10.25 -6.51 13.57
N LYS A 105 -9.68 -7.72 13.45
CA LYS A 105 -9.72 -8.74 14.49
C LYS A 105 -8.68 -8.55 15.59
N LEU A 106 -7.71 -7.67 15.39
CA LEU A 106 -6.67 -7.39 16.38
C LEU A 106 -7.22 -6.46 17.47
N PRO A 107 -7.00 -6.76 18.75
CA PRO A 107 -7.49 -5.92 19.85
C PRO A 107 -6.96 -4.49 19.82
N GLY A 108 -5.74 -4.29 19.30
CA GLY A 108 -5.06 -3.01 19.20
C GLY A 108 -5.21 -2.32 17.83
N HIS A 109 -6.17 -2.76 17.00
CA HIS A 109 -6.42 -2.16 15.69
C HIS A 109 -7.27 -0.89 15.81
N THR A 110 -6.79 0.17 15.17
CA THR A 110 -7.51 1.42 14.95
C THR A 110 -7.55 1.67 13.45
N ILE A 111 -8.72 1.96 12.91
CA ILE A 111 -8.89 2.46 11.54
C ILE A 111 -9.41 3.89 11.61
N ASP A 112 -8.82 4.78 10.85
CA ASP A 112 -9.25 6.17 10.77
C ASP A 112 -9.14 6.68 9.33
N HIS A 113 -10.02 7.61 8.96
CA HIS A 113 -10.23 8.03 7.58
C HIS A 113 -10.09 9.55 7.44
N TYR A 114 -9.64 9.98 6.27
CA TYR A 114 -9.75 11.38 5.90
C TYR A 114 -11.24 11.77 5.76
N PRO A 115 -11.67 12.99 6.14
CA PRO A 115 -10.84 14.10 6.65
C PRO A 115 -10.60 14.08 8.16
N HIS A 116 -11.14 13.14 8.92
CA HIS A 116 -10.94 13.06 10.37
C HIS A 116 -9.46 12.80 10.68
N LEU A 117 -8.80 11.92 9.94
CA LEU A 117 -7.37 11.70 9.98
C LEU A 117 -6.68 12.34 8.76
N ASP A 118 -6.05 13.49 8.94
CA ASP A 118 -5.11 14.02 7.97
C ASP A 118 -3.71 13.43 8.24
N MET A 119 -3.19 12.66 7.28
CA MET A 119 -1.86 12.06 7.39
C MET A 119 -0.74 13.11 7.57
N MET A 120 -0.95 14.35 7.13
CA MET A 120 0.05 15.42 7.30
C MET A 120 0.06 16.01 8.72
N ARG A 121 -0.93 15.67 9.55
CA ARG A 121 -1.04 16.12 10.95
C ARG A 121 -1.88 15.13 11.75
N MET A 122 -1.29 14.02 12.13
CA MET A 122 -2.00 12.97 12.87
C MET A 122 -2.28 13.37 14.32
N PRO A 123 -3.52 13.19 14.84
CA PRO A 123 -3.90 13.57 16.20
C PRO A 123 -3.42 12.56 17.26
N TYR A 124 -2.35 11.84 16.99
CA TYR A 124 -1.79 10.81 17.88
C TYR A 124 -0.48 11.26 18.50
N ALA A 125 -0.21 10.80 19.72
CA ALA A 125 1.06 11.02 20.39
C ALA A 125 2.21 10.27 19.68
N ASP A 126 3.44 10.70 19.96
CA ASP A 126 4.63 10.02 19.48
C ASP A 126 4.68 8.57 19.99
N ALA A 127 5.23 7.68 19.21
CA ALA A 127 5.46 6.27 19.56
C ALA A 127 4.18 5.51 20.00
N THR A 128 3.03 5.85 19.41
CA THR A 128 1.73 5.24 19.76
C THR A 128 1.53 3.87 19.09
N TYR A 129 2.01 3.66 17.87
CA TYR A 129 1.69 2.47 17.07
C TYR A 129 2.92 1.64 16.75
N ASP A 130 2.74 0.32 16.70
CA ASP A 130 3.80 -0.62 16.33
C ASP A 130 3.79 -0.90 14.82
N LEU A 131 2.62 -0.72 14.18
CA LEU A 131 2.43 -0.89 12.75
C LEU A 131 1.47 0.17 12.22
N ILE A 132 1.87 0.85 11.15
CA ILE A 132 0.97 1.71 10.35
C ILE A 132 0.80 1.05 8.99
N VAL A 133 -0.44 0.98 8.51
CA VAL A 133 -0.78 0.36 7.23
C VAL A 133 -1.67 1.29 6.41
N HIS A 134 -1.34 1.47 5.15
CA HIS A 134 -2.23 2.14 4.18
C HIS A 134 -2.02 1.60 2.76
N SER A 135 -3.02 1.78 1.92
CA SER A 135 -2.98 1.40 0.51
C SER A 135 -3.73 2.43 -0.30
N ASP A 136 -3.18 2.81 -1.45
CA ASP A 136 -3.82 3.78 -2.36
C ASP A 136 -4.26 5.09 -1.67
N THR A 137 -3.38 5.62 -0.82
CA THR A 137 -3.65 6.82 -0.02
C THR A 137 -2.61 7.90 -0.29
N LEU A 138 -1.33 7.54 -0.25
CA LEU A 138 -0.23 8.52 -0.25
C LEU A 138 -0.11 9.30 -1.56
N GLU A 139 -0.54 8.73 -2.68
CA GLU A 139 -0.59 9.39 -3.99
C GLU A 139 -1.57 10.55 -4.03
N HIS A 140 -2.55 10.57 -3.14
CA HIS A 140 -3.57 11.62 -3.00
C HIS A 140 -3.15 12.71 -2.00
N VAL A 141 -2.10 12.47 -1.22
CA VAL A 141 -1.63 13.40 -0.20
C VAL A 141 -0.79 14.51 -0.82
N LYS A 142 -1.13 15.76 -0.49
CA LYS A 142 -0.47 16.95 -1.07
C LYS A 142 1.02 17.02 -0.74
N HIS A 143 1.41 16.64 0.47
CA HIS A 143 2.80 16.64 0.94
C HIS A 143 3.18 15.25 1.49
N PRO A 144 3.49 14.28 0.62
CA PRO A 144 3.68 12.88 1.02
C PRO A 144 4.85 12.67 1.99
N ILE A 145 5.91 13.49 1.88
CA ILE A 145 7.05 13.43 2.81
C ILE A 145 6.60 13.85 4.22
N THR A 146 5.79 14.92 4.35
CA THR A 146 5.23 15.34 5.64
C THR A 146 4.34 14.24 6.24
N ALA A 147 3.49 13.61 5.42
CA ALA A 147 2.65 12.51 5.86
C ALA A 147 3.47 11.32 6.38
N LEU A 148 4.52 10.94 5.66
CA LEU A 148 5.42 9.87 6.09
C LEU A 148 6.25 10.26 7.32
N SER A 149 6.61 11.55 7.50
CA SER A 149 7.26 12.03 8.73
C SER A 149 6.32 11.93 9.94
N GLU A 150 5.02 12.17 9.76
CA GLU A 150 4.02 11.93 10.81
C GLU A 150 3.87 10.42 11.10
N CYS A 151 3.87 9.57 10.06
CA CYS A 151 3.94 8.12 10.27
C CYS A 151 5.17 7.74 11.10
N TYR A 152 6.34 8.29 10.77
CA TYR A 152 7.56 8.06 11.55
C TYR A 152 7.41 8.50 13.01
N ARG A 153 6.85 9.69 13.25
CA ARG A 153 6.65 10.24 14.59
C ARG A 153 5.76 9.36 15.47
N VAL A 154 4.63 8.90 14.92
CA VAL A 154 3.65 8.13 15.70
C VAL A 154 3.98 6.64 15.80
N LEU A 155 4.93 6.12 15.01
CA LEU A 155 5.44 4.76 15.18
C LEU A 155 6.25 4.63 16.46
N ALA A 156 6.15 3.50 17.14
CA ALA A 156 7.04 3.12 18.23
C ALA A 156 8.46 2.80 17.68
N PRO A 157 9.52 2.85 18.50
CA PRO A 157 10.82 2.33 18.12
C PRO A 157 10.71 0.90 17.59
N ARG A 158 11.39 0.62 16.49
CA ARG A 158 11.32 -0.63 15.73
C ARG A 158 9.97 -0.92 15.07
N GLY A 159 9.03 0.03 15.07
CA GLY A 159 7.76 -0.06 14.38
C GLY A 159 7.90 0.05 12.86
N PHE A 160 6.85 -0.34 12.15
CA PHE A 160 6.83 -0.43 10.70
C PHE A 160 5.72 0.43 10.10
N CYS A 161 6.05 1.17 9.04
CA CYS A 161 5.06 1.77 8.14
C CYS A 161 5.05 0.96 6.85
N ALA A 162 4.04 0.12 6.65
CA ALA A 162 3.89 -0.75 5.49
C ALA A 162 2.77 -0.23 4.59
N PHE A 163 3.09 0.01 3.32
CA PHE A 163 2.09 0.56 2.41
C PHE A 163 2.30 0.17 0.95
N THR A 164 1.26 0.41 0.16
CA THR A 164 1.31 0.34 -1.30
C THR A 164 0.77 1.61 -1.92
N VAL A 165 1.33 1.95 -3.06
CA VAL A 165 0.88 2.99 -3.99
C VAL A 165 0.99 2.44 -5.41
N PRO A 166 0.28 2.99 -6.40
CA PRO A 166 0.48 2.63 -7.81
C PRO A 166 1.90 3.01 -8.25
N ILE A 167 2.79 2.03 -8.46
CA ILE A 167 4.17 2.27 -8.91
C ILE A 167 4.29 1.92 -10.39
N ILE A 168 4.79 2.85 -11.21
CA ILE A 168 5.17 2.60 -12.58
C ILE A 168 6.70 2.40 -12.59
N VAL A 169 7.15 1.15 -12.65
CA VAL A 169 8.54 0.77 -12.35
C VAL A 169 9.58 1.31 -13.33
N ASP A 170 9.18 1.63 -14.55
CA ASP A 170 10.07 2.19 -15.58
C ASP A 170 10.13 3.72 -15.57
N ARG A 171 9.50 4.35 -14.56
CA ARG A 171 9.45 5.81 -14.40
C ARG A 171 10.03 6.23 -13.05
N LEU A 172 10.37 7.52 -12.95
CA LEU A 172 10.70 8.15 -11.68
C LEU A 172 9.46 8.80 -11.05
N THR A 173 9.45 8.86 -9.72
CA THR A 173 8.43 9.56 -8.95
C THR A 173 8.41 11.05 -9.29
N ARG A 174 7.24 11.62 -9.54
CA ARG A 174 7.07 13.04 -9.82
C ARG A 174 5.82 13.62 -9.17
N SER A 175 5.91 14.88 -8.77
CA SER A 175 4.75 15.66 -8.35
C SER A 175 3.88 16.01 -9.56
N ARG A 176 2.56 16.03 -9.37
CA ARG A 176 1.61 16.55 -10.36
C ARG A 176 1.31 18.03 -10.20
N ALA A 177 2.01 18.76 -9.35
CA ALA A 177 1.84 20.19 -9.21
C ALA A 177 2.02 20.90 -10.56
N GLY A 178 1.01 21.66 -10.98
CA GLY A 178 1.00 22.37 -12.26
C GLY A 178 0.59 21.52 -13.48
N LEU A 179 0.28 20.24 -13.29
CA LEU A 179 -0.29 19.38 -14.32
C LEU A 179 -1.82 19.38 -14.24
N PRO A 180 -2.55 18.99 -15.30
CA PRO A 180 -3.99 18.76 -15.24
C PRO A 180 -4.36 17.77 -14.14
N LEU A 181 -5.53 17.96 -13.53
CA LEU A 181 -6.04 17.02 -12.51
C LEU A 181 -6.18 15.62 -13.10
N SER A 182 -5.76 14.63 -12.35
CA SER A 182 -5.87 13.22 -12.70
C SER A 182 -6.56 12.45 -11.59
N TYR A 183 -7.38 11.50 -11.99
CA TYR A 183 -8.15 10.62 -11.10
C TYR A 183 -7.99 9.20 -11.61
N HIS A 184 -7.51 8.29 -10.78
CA HIS A 184 -7.38 6.89 -11.18
C HIS A 184 -8.44 5.97 -10.57
N ASN A 185 -9.46 6.58 -9.96
CA ASN A 185 -10.65 5.89 -9.49
C ASN A 185 -11.80 6.00 -10.52
N ASN A 186 -12.93 5.35 -10.21
CA ASN A 186 -14.12 5.40 -11.05
C ASN A 186 -14.42 6.84 -11.47
N PRO A 187 -14.58 7.12 -12.78
CA PRO A 187 -14.89 8.46 -13.30
C PRO A 187 -16.11 9.13 -12.67
N ASP A 188 -17.03 8.35 -12.12
CA ASP A 188 -18.25 8.85 -11.47
C ASP A 188 -18.03 9.29 -10.00
N GLU A 189 -16.85 8.97 -9.42
CA GLU A 189 -16.48 9.29 -8.04
C GLU A 189 -15.43 10.42 -7.98
N ARG A 190 -15.68 11.52 -8.66
CA ARG A 190 -14.76 12.68 -8.73
C ARG A 190 -14.86 13.58 -7.51
N GLY A 191 -14.48 13.08 -6.32
CA GLY A 191 -14.24 13.91 -5.15
C GLY A 191 -12.85 14.57 -5.20
N GLY A 192 -12.70 15.79 -4.69
CA GLY A 192 -11.38 16.47 -4.63
C GLY A 192 -10.33 15.70 -3.85
N GLU A 193 -10.74 14.78 -3.01
CA GLU A 193 -9.92 13.89 -2.18
C GLU A 193 -9.22 12.79 -2.99
N LEU A 194 -9.72 12.47 -4.20
CA LEU A 194 -9.21 11.42 -5.07
C LEU A 194 -8.29 11.93 -6.18
N VAL A 195 -7.92 13.22 -6.12
CA VAL A 195 -6.95 13.79 -7.05
C VAL A 195 -5.57 13.21 -6.79
N VAL A 196 -4.93 12.69 -7.83
CA VAL A 196 -3.55 12.23 -7.75
C VAL A 196 -2.60 13.43 -7.65
N GLN A 197 -1.88 13.53 -6.55
CA GLN A 197 -0.90 14.56 -6.26
C GLN A 197 0.53 14.13 -6.65
N THR A 198 0.80 12.83 -6.57
CA THR A 198 2.10 12.23 -6.86
C THR A 198 1.95 10.99 -7.73
N GLU A 199 2.66 10.95 -8.84
CA GLU A 199 2.87 9.73 -9.63
C GLU A 199 4.12 9.04 -9.10
N TYR A 200 3.95 7.81 -8.61
CA TYR A 200 5.05 7.04 -8.05
C TYR A 200 5.76 6.19 -9.10
N GLY A 201 7.08 6.22 -9.07
CA GLY A 201 7.99 5.43 -9.89
C GLY A 201 8.88 4.50 -9.05
N CYS A 202 9.89 3.92 -9.68
CA CYS A 202 10.82 2.96 -9.06
C CYS A 202 11.59 3.54 -7.86
N ASP A 203 11.66 4.85 -7.73
CA ASP A 203 12.34 5.59 -6.66
C ASP A 203 11.39 6.07 -5.54
N ALA A 204 10.18 5.51 -5.45
CA ALA A 204 9.20 5.83 -4.41
C ALA A 204 9.75 5.74 -2.97
N TRP A 205 10.73 4.86 -2.73
CA TRP A 205 11.44 4.69 -1.46
C TRP A 205 12.15 5.98 -0.97
N LYS A 206 12.48 6.91 -1.88
CA LYS A 206 13.11 8.19 -1.52
C LYS A 206 12.24 8.99 -0.54
N HIS A 207 10.92 8.93 -0.67
CA HIS A 207 10.03 9.64 0.24
C HIS A 207 10.14 9.12 1.68
N LEU A 208 10.37 7.82 1.87
CA LEU A 208 10.63 7.26 3.20
C LEU A 208 11.93 7.80 3.80
N VAL A 209 13.03 7.81 3.01
CA VAL A 209 14.32 8.34 3.47
C VAL A 209 14.21 9.82 3.82
N LEU A 210 13.56 10.62 2.97
CA LEU A 210 13.35 12.05 3.20
C LEU A 210 12.43 12.32 4.41
N ALA A 211 11.56 11.39 4.76
CA ALA A 211 10.70 11.46 5.93
C ALA A 211 11.39 11.03 7.24
N GLY A 212 12.63 10.54 7.19
CA GLY A 212 13.43 10.20 8.35
C GLY A 212 13.62 8.70 8.59
N PHE A 213 13.01 7.82 7.79
CA PHE A 213 13.24 6.37 7.89
C PHE A 213 14.66 6.02 7.44
N GLN A 214 15.43 5.36 8.29
CA GLN A 214 16.81 4.97 7.99
C GLN A 214 16.90 3.63 7.27
N GLU A 215 15.90 2.77 7.44
CA GLU A 215 15.77 1.49 6.74
C GLU A 215 14.49 1.46 5.94
N CYS A 216 14.62 1.13 4.65
CA CYS A 216 13.50 0.95 3.74
C CYS A 216 13.56 -0.44 3.13
N ARG A 217 12.44 -1.17 3.16
CA ARG A 217 12.32 -2.48 2.51
C ARG A 217 11.36 -2.38 1.35
N LEU A 218 11.68 -3.04 0.26
CA LEU A 218 10.81 -3.22 -0.90
C LEU A 218 10.48 -4.70 -1.00
N ILE A 219 9.22 -5.04 -0.93
CA ILE A 219 8.70 -6.41 -1.01
C ILE A 219 7.96 -6.55 -2.34
N ALA A 220 8.52 -7.35 -3.24
CA ALA A 220 7.92 -7.60 -4.54
C ALA A 220 7.11 -8.89 -4.53
N THR A 221 5.90 -8.81 -5.09
CA THR A 221 5.03 -9.96 -5.37
C THR A 221 4.68 -9.91 -6.84
N GLU A 222 5.15 -10.88 -7.63
CA GLU A 222 5.04 -10.86 -9.10
C GLU A 222 5.55 -9.54 -9.71
N PHE A 223 6.83 -9.23 -9.52
CA PHE A 223 7.42 -8.04 -10.14
C PHE A 223 7.23 -8.05 -11.67
N PRO A 224 6.83 -6.92 -12.29
CA PRO A 224 6.67 -5.59 -11.70
C PRO A 224 5.27 -5.29 -11.14
N SER A 225 4.35 -6.25 -11.13
CA SER A 225 2.93 -6.01 -10.91
C SER A 225 2.61 -5.48 -9.51
N ALA A 226 3.21 -6.03 -8.45
CA ALA A 226 2.87 -5.55 -7.11
C ALA A 226 4.10 -5.41 -6.21
N LEU A 227 4.24 -4.21 -5.66
CA LEU A 227 5.31 -3.79 -4.76
C LEU A 227 4.70 -3.20 -3.49
N ALA A 228 5.19 -3.62 -2.34
CA ALA A 228 4.91 -2.98 -1.07
C ALA A 228 6.20 -2.34 -0.53
N LEU A 229 6.06 -1.15 0.03
CA LEU A 229 7.13 -0.40 0.67
C LEU A 229 6.98 -0.50 2.19
N VAL A 230 8.09 -0.62 2.88
CA VAL A 230 8.13 -0.62 4.35
C VAL A 230 9.22 0.33 4.82
N GLY A 231 8.82 1.32 5.62
CA GLY A 231 9.74 2.13 6.41
C GLY A 231 9.87 1.53 7.81
N VAL A 232 11.11 1.44 8.31
CA VAL A 232 11.38 0.95 9.67
C VAL A 232 11.82 2.11 10.54
N ARG A 233 11.13 2.33 11.66
CA ARG A 233 11.60 3.31 12.66
C ARG A 233 12.77 2.71 13.44
N SER A 234 13.92 3.40 13.42
CA SER A 234 15.07 3.06 14.27
C SER A 234 14.77 3.19 15.77
N GLU A 235 15.71 2.77 16.59
CA GLU A 235 15.63 2.89 18.07
C GLU A 235 15.61 4.34 18.56
#